data_6a5a4ced1c66cab24f899072c9073d9a
#
_entry.id   6a5a4ced1c66cab24f899072c9073d9a
#
_cell.length_a   1.000
_cell.length_b   1.000
_cell.length_c   1.000
_cell.angle_alpha   90.00
_cell.angle_beta   90.00
_cell.angle_gamma   90.00
#
_symmetry.space_group_name_H-M   'P 1'
#
loop_
_entity.id
_entity.type
_entity.pdbx_description
1 polymer ?
#
loop_
_entity_poly.entity_id
_entity_poly.type
_entity_poly.pdbx_seq_one_letter_code
_entity_poly.pdbx_strand_id
1 'polypeptide(L)'
;MNKNLILIIALFFVFTGFKTDKPAYSLFDKEGKAEKYEKMLKALEDADVVLFGESHDNPIAHWLQLEVTKDLFDSKKDDLILGAEMFESDVQVVLNEYLAGKISTSSFEAESRPWPNYKTDYKPLVEFAKKNKLKFVATNVPRRYASMVSSKGFDGLDSLSTAAKAFLPPLPIKYDAELNCYKSMMNMEGMGDHVTENFPKAQAIKDATMAHFIMKNWSKDKLFLHYHGSYHSENFESIYWYLKQGNPKLKIVTIHTVSQADVEELEKENIGKADFTICVDEDMTKTR
;
A
#
# COMPACT_ATOMS: atom_id res chain seq x y z
N MET A 1 24.28 49.13 61.50
CA MET A 1 24.03 49.04 60.05
C MET A 1 24.03 47.59 59.68
N ASN A 2 22.84 46.95 59.67
CA ASN A 2 22.67 45.57 59.33
C ASN A 2 22.22 45.50 57.86
N LYS A 3 23.03 44.85 56.99
CA LYS A 3 22.70 44.56 55.61
C LYS A 3 22.07 43.18 55.56
N ASN A 4 20.79 43.15 55.41
CA ASN A 4 20.06 41.88 55.12
C ASN A 4 20.35 41.44 53.68
N LEU A 5 21.08 40.37 53.53
CA LEU A 5 21.33 39.69 52.27
C LEU A 5 20.12 38.76 52.01
N ILE A 6 19.24 39.14 51.09
CA ILE A 6 18.14 38.29 50.63
C ILE A 6 18.72 37.34 49.57
N LEU A 7 18.83 36.04 49.95
CA LEU A 7 19.21 34.96 49.05
C LEU A 7 17.98 34.53 48.26
N ILE A 8 17.89 34.90 46.96
CA ILE A 8 16.83 34.39 46.07
C ILE A 8 17.30 33.04 45.57
N ILE A 9 16.71 31.97 46.10
CA ILE A 9 16.87 30.63 45.56
C ILE A 9 15.91 30.49 44.38
N ALA A 10 16.45 30.56 43.16
CA ALA A 10 15.71 30.23 41.95
C ALA A 10 15.54 28.70 41.90
N LEU A 11 14.34 28.22 42.21
CA LEU A 11 13.96 26.80 42.06
C LEU A 11 13.77 26.54 40.55
N PHE A 12 14.76 25.98 39.89
CA PHE A 12 14.59 25.41 38.55
C PHE A 12 13.73 24.13 38.67
N PHE A 13 12.43 24.27 38.42
CA PHE A 13 11.59 23.11 38.15
C PHE A 13 11.99 22.55 36.79
N VAL A 14 12.82 21.53 36.77
CA VAL A 14 12.96 20.65 35.59
C VAL A 14 11.66 19.87 35.51
N PHE A 15 10.75 20.33 34.69
CA PHE A 15 9.64 19.51 34.25
C PHE A 15 10.21 18.39 33.38
N THR A 16 10.59 17.26 34.00
CA THR A 16 10.65 15.99 33.29
C THR A 16 9.21 15.64 32.99
N GLY A 17 8.72 16.08 31.84
CA GLY A 17 7.44 15.64 31.33
C GLY A 17 7.50 14.11 31.23
N PHE A 18 6.76 13.41 32.09
CA PHE A 18 6.48 12.02 31.86
C PHE A 18 5.69 11.98 30.55
N LYS A 19 6.22 11.30 29.53
CA LYS A 19 5.47 10.96 28.34
C LYS A 19 4.28 10.11 28.79
N THR A 20 3.09 10.70 28.82
CA THR A 20 1.87 10.01 29.25
C THR A 20 1.06 9.51 28.07
N ASP A 21 1.31 10.06 26.88
CA ASP A 21 0.58 9.68 25.67
C ASP A 21 1.31 8.53 24.96
N LYS A 22 0.51 7.51 24.58
CA LYS A 22 0.94 6.41 23.70
C LYS A 22 0.12 6.51 22.41
N PRO A 23 0.60 7.21 21.38
CA PRO A 23 -0.11 7.30 20.12
C PRO A 23 -0.13 5.92 19.46
N ALA A 24 -1.27 5.55 18.87
CA ALA A 24 -1.40 4.29 18.13
C ALA A 24 -0.58 4.30 16.84
N TYR A 25 -0.27 5.46 16.31
CA TYR A 25 0.61 5.70 15.17
C TYR A 25 1.08 7.14 15.16
N SER A 26 2.12 7.39 14.39
CA SER A 26 2.57 8.73 14.00
C SER A 26 2.66 8.82 12.48
N LEU A 27 2.47 10.02 11.96
CA LEU A 27 2.57 10.30 10.53
C LEU A 27 3.77 11.21 10.28
N PHE A 28 4.56 10.87 9.27
CA PHE A 28 5.73 11.63 8.87
C PHE A 28 5.66 11.98 7.38
N ASP A 29 6.26 13.11 7.02
CA ASP A 29 6.50 13.48 5.64
C ASP A 29 7.74 12.76 5.08
N LYS A 30 8.05 13.01 3.81
CA LYS A 30 9.18 12.41 3.10
C LYS A 30 10.54 12.72 3.75
N GLU A 31 10.67 13.85 4.41
CA GLU A 31 11.88 14.28 5.11
C GLU A 31 11.97 13.70 6.53
N GLY A 32 11.00 12.88 6.96
CA GLY A 32 10.94 12.30 8.30
C GLY A 32 10.46 13.24 9.38
N LYS A 33 9.81 14.36 9.02
CA LYS A 33 9.21 15.29 9.96
C LYS A 33 7.78 14.89 10.28
N ALA A 34 7.40 14.98 11.55
CA ALA A 34 6.03 14.74 11.97
C ALA A 34 5.03 15.59 11.17
N GLU A 35 3.99 14.94 10.67
CA GLU A 35 3.00 15.56 9.79
C GLU A 35 1.58 15.35 10.32
N LYS A 36 0.65 16.19 9.87
CA LYS A 36 -0.77 16.10 10.23
C LYS A 36 -1.54 15.31 9.19
N TYR A 37 -2.51 14.54 9.65
CA TYR A 37 -3.40 13.75 8.79
C TYR A 37 -4.10 14.61 7.72
N GLU A 38 -4.58 15.81 8.09
CA GLU A 38 -5.26 16.71 7.16
C GLU A 38 -4.34 17.18 6.01
N LYS A 39 -3.03 17.34 6.28
CA LYS A 39 -2.07 17.75 5.24
C LYS A 39 -1.79 16.59 4.29
N MET A 40 -1.65 15.37 4.82
CA MET A 40 -1.59 14.16 3.99
C MET A 40 -2.85 14.06 3.12
N LEU A 41 -4.04 14.10 3.73
CA LEU A 41 -5.31 13.95 3.02
C LEU A 41 -5.44 14.96 1.87
N LYS A 42 -5.06 16.21 2.09
CA LYS A 42 -5.07 17.23 1.03
C LYS A 42 -4.14 16.88 -0.13
N ALA A 43 -2.96 16.33 0.13
CA ALA A 43 -2.06 15.87 -0.92
C ALA A 43 -2.64 14.67 -1.69
N LEU A 44 -3.35 13.76 -0.99
CA LEU A 44 -4.03 12.63 -1.62
C LEU A 44 -5.18 13.08 -2.53
N GLU A 45 -5.93 14.10 -2.11
CA GLU A 45 -7.02 14.67 -2.93
C GLU A 45 -6.53 15.26 -4.26
N ASP A 46 -5.32 15.82 -4.30
CA ASP A 46 -4.74 16.42 -5.49
C ASP A 46 -4.04 15.41 -6.41
N ALA A 47 -4.00 14.12 -6.04
CA ALA A 47 -3.35 13.06 -6.79
C ALA A 47 -4.25 12.46 -7.89
N ASP A 48 -3.62 11.90 -8.93
CA ASP A 48 -4.26 11.00 -9.90
C ASP A 48 -4.33 9.57 -9.36
N VAL A 49 -3.26 9.14 -8.69
CA VAL A 49 -3.12 7.81 -8.07
C VAL A 49 -2.53 7.95 -6.68
N VAL A 50 -3.16 7.31 -5.72
CA VAL A 50 -2.63 7.09 -4.37
C VAL A 50 -2.21 5.64 -4.24
N LEU A 51 -0.95 5.41 -3.90
CA LEU A 51 -0.39 4.10 -3.60
C LEU A 51 -0.29 3.95 -2.08
N PHE A 52 -1.23 3.22 -1.48
CA PHE A 52 -1.28 3.00 -0.03
C PHE A 52 -0.60 1.68 0.31
N GLY A 53 0.66 1.76 0.73
CA GLY A 53 1.48 0.63 1.18
C GLY A 53 1.20 0.27 2.64
N GLU A 54 0.90 -1.00 2.88
CA GLU A 54 0.56 -1.56 4.19
C GLU A 54 1.59 -2.59 4.67
N SER A 55 1.64 -2.83 5.98
CA SER A 55 2.04 -4.11 6.55
C SER A 55 0.80 -4.99 6.62
N HIS A 56 0.81 -6.15 5.96
CA HIS A 56 -0.37 -6.99 5.73
C HIS A 56 -1.08 -7.51 6.99
N ASP A 57 -0.44 -7.43 8.14
CA ASP A 57 -0.95 -7.89 9.43
C ASP A 57 -1.15 -6.75 10.45
N ASN A 58 -1.02 -5.50 10.00
CA ASN A 58 -1.09 -4.34 10.89
C ASN A 58 -2.50 -3.73 10.93
N PRO A 59 -3.23 -3.85 12.06
CA PRO A 59 -4.61 -3.38 12.17
C PRO A 59 -4.75 -1.85 12.05
N ILE A 60 -3.72 -1.09 12.42
CA ILE A 60 -3.74 0.38 12.31
C ILE A 60 -3.65 0.79 10.83
N ALA A 61 -2.80 0.12 10.04
CA ALA A 61 -2.73 0.36 8.60
C ALA A 61 -4.09 0.11 7.93
N HIS A 62 -4.75 -1.01 8.25
CA HIS A 62 -6.06 -1.35 7.68
C HIS A 62 -7.18 -0.40 8.13
N TRP A 63 -7.15 0.04 9.39
CA TRP A 63 -8.07 1.06 9.87
C TRP A 63 -7.86 2.38 9.12
N LEU A 64 -6.61 2.84 8.95
CA LEU A 64 -6.30 4.07 8.22
C LEU A 64 -6.64 3.97 6.73
N GLN A 65 -6.49 2.80 6.10
CA GLN A 65 -6.98 2.58 4.73
C GLN A 65 -8.48 2.88 4.62
N LEU A 66 -9.27 2.41 5.59
CA LEU A 66 -10.72 2.67 5.60
C LEU A 66 -11.04 4.15 5.87
N GLU A 67 -10.35 4.79 6.82
CA GLU A 67 -10.57 6.22 7.12
C GLU A 67 -10.19 7.10 5.93
N VAL A 68 -9.02 6.91 5.33
CA VAL A 68 -8.61 7.62 4.11
C VAL A 68 -9.61 7.38 2.96
N THR A 69 -10.13 6.15 2.83
CA THR A 69 -11.16 5.86 1.81
C THR A 69 -12.42 6.67 2.02
N LYS A 70 -12.89 6.78 3.27
CA LYS A 70 -14.10 7.56 3.61
C LYS A 70 -13.89 9.04 3.31
N ASP A 71 -12.76 9.60 3.75
CA ASP A 71 -12.45 11.01 3.58
C ASP A 71 -12.28 11.37 2.08
N LEU A 72 -11.56 10.54 1.32
CA LEU A 72 -11.45 10.72 -0.13
C LEU A 72 -12.79 10.53 -0.84
N PHE A 73 -13.64 9.62 -0.38
CA PHE A 73 -14.99 9.49 -0.93
C PHE A 73 -15.84 10.74 -0.65
N ASP A 74 -15.68 11.37 0.52
CA ASP A 74 -16.43 12.58 0.85
C ASP A 74 -16.09 13.74 -0.09
N SER A 75 -14.86 13.84 -0.57
CA SER A 75 -14.42 14.86 -1.51
C SER A 75 -14.60 14.47 -2.98
N LYS A 76 -14.38 13.19 -3.37
CA LYS A 76 -14.33 12.72 -4.76
C LYS A 76 -15.62 12.05 -5.24
N LYS A 77 -16.42 11.48 -4.33
CA LYS A 77 -17.66 10.76 -4.66
C LYS A 77 -17.43 9.70 -5.75
N ASP A 78 -18.15 9.74 -6.84
CA ASP A 78 -18.08 8.78 -7.95
C ASP A 78 -16.78 8.90 -8.78
N ASP A 79 -15.93 9.90 -8.49
CA ASP A 79 -14.61 10.06 -9.10
C ASP A 79 -13.52 9.27 -8.37
N LEU A 80 -13.84 8.66 -7.23
CA LEU A 80 -12.96 7.73 -6.51
C LEU A 80 -13.08 6.32 -7.09
N ILE A 81 -11.93 5.74 -7.47
CA ILE A 81 -11.80 4.33 -7.88
C ILE A 81 -10.91 3.64 -6.86
N LEU A 82 -11.33 2.47 -6.39
CA LEU A 82 -10.55 1.64 -5.48
C LEU A 82 -9.93 0.47 -6.23
N GLY A 83 -8.77 0.01 -5.77
CA GLY A 83 -8.13 -1.20 -6.28
C GLY A 83 -7.24 -1.84 -5.22
N ALA A 84 -7.05 -3.15 -5.31
CA ALA A 84 -6.25 -3.86 -4.31
C ALA A 84 -5.44 -5.01 -4.88
N GLU A 85 -4.22 -5.17 -4.33
CA GLU A 85 -3.35 -6.33 -4.53
C GLU A 85 -4.04 -7.64 -4.12
N MET A 86 -4.86 -7.58 -3.08
CA MET A 86 -5.48 -8.74 -2.43
C MET A 86 -6.48 -9.48 -3.32
N PHE A 87 -6.84 -8.90 -4.46
CA PHE A 87 -7.70 -9.53 -5.46
C PHE A 87 -6.95 -9.73 -6.77
N GLU A 88 -6.89 -10.99 -7.21
CA GLU A 88 -6.32 -11.36 -8.50
C GLU A 88 -7.24 -10.91 -9.65
N SER A 89 -6.68 -10.44 -10.76
CA SER A 89 -7.42 -9.84 -11.88
C SER A 89 -8.48 -10.76 -12.51
N ASP A 90 -8.34 -12.08 -12.38
CA ASP A 90 -9.30 -13.05 -12.91
C ASP A 90 -10.56 -13.22 -12.03
N VAL A 91 -10.59 -12.62 -10.82
CA VAL A 91 -11.82 -12.60 -9.99
C VAL A 91 -12.64 -11.32 -10.16
N GLN A 92 -12.28 -10.44 -11.08
CA GLN A 92 -12.99 -9.18 -11.28
C GLN A 92 -14.48 -9.33 -11.54
N VAL A 93 -14.88 -10.36 -12.27
CA VAL A 93 -16.31 -10.62 -12.55
C VAL A 93 -17.06 -10.90 -11.25
N VAL A 94 -16.52 -11.80 -10.42
CA VAL A 94 -17.10 -12.18 -9.12
C VAL A 94 -17.19 -10.97 -8.18
N LEU A 95 -16.14 -10.15 -8.15
CA LEU A 95 -16.13 -8.90 -7.36
C LEU A 95 -17.22 -7.93 -7.85
N ASN A 96 -17.36 -7.73 -9.16
CA ASN A 96 -18.40 -6.86 -9.72
C ASN A 96 -19.82 -7.33 -9.38
N GLU A 97 -20.07 -8.64 -9.47
CA GLU A 97 -21.37 -9.23 -9.12
C GLU A 97 -21.70 -9.04 -7.64
N TYR A 98 -20.69 -9.18 -6.78
CA TYR A 98 -20.85 -8.93 -5.36
C TYR A 98 -21.13 -7.47 -5.04
N LEU A 99 -20.38 -6.55 -5.62
CA LEU A 99 -20.60 -5.10 -5.44
C LEU A 99 -21.98 -4.66 -5.96
N ALA A 100 -22.44 -5.27 -7.04
CA ALA A 100 -23.78 -5.06 -7.59
C ALA A 100 -24.91 -5.77 -6.80
N GLY A 101 -24.58 -6.51 -5.75
CA GLY A 101 -25.57 -7.26 -4.94
C GLY A 101 -26.21 -8.45 -5.67
N LYS A 102 -25.56 -8.99 -6.70
CA LYS A 102 -26.08 -10.12 -7.50
C LYS A 102 -25.79 -11.47 -6.88
N ILE A 103 -24.72 -11.58 -6.10
CA ILE A 103 -24.32 -12.79 -5.39
C ILE A 103 -24.22 -12.54 -3.89
N SER A 104 -24.32 -13.60 -3.10
CA SER A 104 -24.22 -13.55 -1.65
C SER A 104 -22.77 -13.32 -1.18
N THR A 105 -22.61 -12.89 0.07
CA THR A 105 -21.28 -12.80 0.71
C THR A 105 -20.57 -14.16 0.71
N SER A 106 -21.28 -15.23 1.01
CA SER A 106 -20.69 -16.57 1.03
C SER A 106 -20.21 -17.03 -0.34
N SER A 107 -20.98 -16.74 -1.41
CA SER A 107 -20.56 -17.04 -2.79
C SER A 107 -19.33 -16.21 -3.18
N PHE A 108 -19.31 -14.92 -2.85
CA PHE A 108 -18.16 -14.08 -3.09
C PHE A 108 -16.90 -14.58 -2.36
N GLU A 109 -17.01 -14.87 -1.06
CA GLU A 109 -15.86 -15.35 -0.27
C GLU A 109 -15.37 -16.73 -0.75
N ALA A 110 -16.25 -17.60 -1.29
CA ALA A 110 -15.85 -18.89 -1.85
C ALA A 110 -15.11 -18.77 -3.19
N GLU A 111 -15.53 -17.83 -4.05
CA GLU A 111 -15.06 -17.74 -5.44
C GLU A 111 -13.90 -16.73 -5.62
N SER A 112 -13.79 -15.72 -4.74
CA SER A 112 -12.77 -14.66 -4.87
C SER A 112 -11.39 -15.02 -4.34
N ARG A 113 -11.22 -16.17 -3.71
CA ARG A 113 -9.95 -16.62 -3.12
C ARG A 113 -9.35 -15.58 -2.14
N PRO A 114 -10.13 -15.09 -1.15
CA PRO A 114 -9.70 -14.02 -0.28
C PRO A 114 -8.51 -14.45 0.59
N TRP A 115 -7.71 -13.50 1.00
CA TRP A 115 -6.61 -13.73 1.93
C TRP A 115 -7.15 -14.12 3.32
N PRO A 116 -6.35 -14.82 4.16
CA PRO A 116 -6.81 -15.34 5.46
C PRO A 116 -7.38 -14.26 6.39
N ASN A 117 -6.82 -13.03 6.36
CA ASN A 117 -7.26 -11.86 7.13
C ASN A 117 -8.34 -11.02 6.42
N TYR A 118 -8.92 -11.49 5.32
CA TYR A 118 -9.94 -10.74 4.56
C TYR A 118 -11.06 -10.19 5.44
N LYS A 119 -11.58 -11.02 6.36
CA LYS A 119 -12.76 -10.66 7.15
C LYS A 119 -12.55 -9.46 8.07
N THR A 120 -11.34 -9.32 8.60
CA THR A 120 -10.96 -8.23 9.51
C THR A 120 -10.44 -7.02 8.77
N ASP A 121 -9.61 -7.22 7.75
CA ASP A 121 -8.75 -6.19 7.19
C ASP A 121 -9.30 -5.62 5.87
N TYR A 122 -9.75 -6.46 4.95
CA TYR A 122 -10.13 -6.01 3.60
C TYR A 122 -11.63 -5.96 3.35
N LYS A 123 -12.42 -6.77 4.07
CA LYS A 123 -13.88 -6.76 3.95
C LYS A 123 -14.49 -5.39 4.22
N PRO A 124 -14.04 -4.59 5.21
CA PRO A 124 -14.57 -3.25 5.44
C PRO A 124 -14.46 -2.33 4.21
N LEU A 125 -13.35 -2.42 3.43
CA LEU A 125 -13.15 -1.66 2.20
C LEU A 125 -14.12 -2.09 1.10
N VAL A 126 -14.30 -3.41 0.93
CA VAL A 126 -15.23 -3.99 -0.08
C VAL A 126 -16.68 -3.64 0.26
N GLU A 127 -17.06 -3.74 1.53
CA GLU A 127 -18.42 -3.34 1.99
C GLU A 127 -18.66 -1.84 1.83
N PHE A 128 -17.65 -1.02 2.09
CA PHE A 128 -17.74 0.42 1.85
C PHE A 128 -17.95 0.71 0.36
N ALA A 129 -17.19 0.07 -0.52
CA ALA A 129 -17.35 0.20 -1.96
C ALA A 129 -18.74 -0.25 -2.43
N LYS A 130 -19.24 -1.39 -1.92
CA LYS A 130 -20.57 -1.91 -2.22
C LYS A 130 -21.68 -0.95 -1.80
N LYS A 131 -21.62 -0.46 -0.56
CA LYS A 131 -22.58 0.49 -0.01
C LYS A 131 -22.66 1.79 -0.82
N ASN A 132 -21.50 2.30 -1.24
CA ASN A 132 -21.40 3.57 -1.95
C ASN A 132 -21.35 3.41 -3.48
N LYS A 133 -21.52 2.18 -4.00
CA LYS A 133 -21.49 1.87 -5.45
C LYS A 133 -20.20 2.29 -6.15
N LEU A 134 -19.07 2.27 -5.42
CA LEU A 134 -17.78 2.59 -5.96
C LEU A 134 -17.24 1.44 -6.82
N LYS A 135 -16.49 1.80 -7.85
CA LYS A 135 -15.71 0.84 -8.61
C LYS A 135 -14.56 0.32 -7.76
N PHE A 136 -14.43 -1.01 -7.68
CA PHE A 136 -13.31 -1.69 -7.02
C PHE A 136 -12.65 -2.64 -8.01
N VAL A 137 -11.34 -2.49 -8.21
CA VAL A 137 -10.57 -3.18 -9.24
C VAL A 137 -9.70 -4.26 -8.61
N ALA A 138 -9.82 -5.49 -9.07
CA ALA A 138 -8.90 -6.57 -8.78
C ALA A 138 -7.64 -6.38 -9.65
N THR A 139 -6.50 -6.09 -9.01
CA THR A 139 -5.34 -5.60 -9.75
C THR A 139 -4.18 -6.59 -9.84
N ASN A 140 -4.12 -7.59 -8.95
CA ASN A 140 -2.97 -8.48 -8.90
C ASN A 140 -2.98 -9.53 -10.02
N VAL A 141 -1.80 -10.00 -10.37
CA VAL A 141 -1.66 -11.14 -11.28
C VAL A 141 -2.22 -12.42 -10.64
N PRO A 142 -2.95 -13.29 -11.37
CA PRO A 142 -3.32 -14.59 -10.86
C PRO A 142 -2.09 -15.37 -10.39
N ARG A 143 -2.12 -15.88 -9.15
CA ARG A 143 -0.98 -16.54 -8.49
C ARG A 143 -0.31 -17.62 -9.35
N ARG A 144 -1.09 -18.36 -10.13
CA ARG A 144 -0.57 -19.38 -11.04
C ARG A 144 0.40 -18.82 -12.10
N TYR A 145 0.22 -17.56 -12.52
CA TYR A 145 1.11 -16.94 -13.51
C TYR A 145 2.36 -16.35 -12.85
N ALA A 146 2.25 -15.78 -11.63
CA ALA A 146 3.43 -15.43 -10.85
C ALA A 146 4.30 -16.67 -10.56
N SER A 147 3.69 -17.81 -10.21
CA SER A 147 4.39 -19.09 -10.01
C SER A 147 5.03 -19.61 -11.32
N MET A 148 4.36 -19.41 -12.46
CA MET A 148 4.92 -19.75 -13.78
C MET A 148 6.17 -18.89 -14.07
N VAL A 149 6.14 -17.60 -13.80
CA VAL A 149 7.31 -16.71 -13.97
C VAL A 149 8.44 -17.09 -13.01
N SER A 150 8.12 -17.43 -11.76
CA SER A 150 9.12 -17.92 -10.79
C SER A 150 9.86 -19.17 -11.28
N SER A 151 9.17 -20.07 -11.98
CA SER A 151 9.76 -21.31 -12.47
C SER A 151 10.40 -21.23 -13.87
N LYS A 152 9.86 -20.40 -14.77
CA LYS A 152 10.20 -20.38 -16.20
C LYS A 152 10.62 -18.99 -16.74
N GLY A 153 10.67 -17.97 -15.88
CA GLY A 153 10.86 -16.60 -16.34
C GLY A 153 9.64 -16.06 -17.11
N PHE A 154 9.78 -14.89 -17.69
CA PHE A 154 8.71 -14.26 -18.48
C PHE A 154 8.33 -15.06 -19.72
N ASP A 155 9.27 -15.77 -20.33
CA ASP A 155 9.02 -16.60 -21.54
C ASP A 155 7.94 -17.65 -21.28
N GLY A 156 7.77 -18.09 -20.04
CA GLY A 156 6.67 -18.99 -19.68
C GLY A 156 5.28 -18.46 -20.04
N LEU A 157 5.12 -17.14 -20.03
CA LEU A 157 3.84 -16.47 -20.32
C LEU A 157 3.45 -16.52 -21.81
N ASP A 158 4.40 -16.75 -22.71
CA ASP A 158 4.13 -16.78 -24.15
C ASP A 158 3.20 -17.92 -24.53
N SER A 159 3.28 -19.03 -23.80
CA SER A 159 2.43 -20.23 -23.98
C SER A 159 0.96 -20.05 -23.58
N LEU A 160 0.62 -18.96 -22.93
CA LEU A 160 -0.74 -18.71 -22.44
C LEU A 160 -1.70 -18.38 -23.58
N SER A 161 -2.96 -18.84 -23.46
CA SER A 161 -4.04 -18.47 -24.37
C SER A 161 -4.34 -16.98 -24.34
N THR A 162 -4.98 -16.46 -25.39
CA THR A 162 -5.42 -15.06 -25.45
C THR A 162 -6.32 -14.69 -24.25
N ALA A 163 -7.23 -15.60 -23.85
CA ALA A 163 -8.11 -15.39 -22.70
C ALA A 163 -7.30 -15.26 -21.38
N ALA A 164 -6.26 -16.08 -21.21
CA ALA A 164 -5.38 -16.02 -20.04
C ALA A 164 -4.54 -14.73 -20.02
N LYS A 165 -4.05 -14.29 -21.19
CA LYS A 165 -3.28 -13.04 -21.32
C LYS A 165 -4.11 -11.79 -21.01
N ALA A 166 -5.44 -11.87 -21.04
CA ALA A 166 -6.30 -10.75 -20.64
C ALA A 166 -6.20 -10.38 -19.15
N PHE A 167 -5.65 -11.27 -18.32
CA PHE A 167 -5.39 -11.02 -16.90
C PHE A 167 -3.99 -10.48 -16.59
N LEU A 168 -3.22 -10.17 -17.63
CA LEU A 168 -1.84 -9.70 -17.56
C LEU A 168 -1.70 -8.34 -18.23
N PRO A 169 -0.61 -7.60 -17.98
CA PRO A 169 -0.25 -6.48 -18.83
C PRO A 169 0.15 -6.98 -20.22
N PRO A 170 0.22 -6.09 -21.22
CA PRO A 170 0.76 -6.45 -22.54
C PRO A 170 2.16 -7.06 -22.43
N LEU A 171 2.37 -8.13 -23.18
CA LEU A 171 3.69 -8.80 -23.29
C LEU A 171 4.50 -8.23 -24.46
N PRO A 172 5.84 -8.18 -24.38
CA PRO A 172 6.68 -8.62 -23.27
C PRO A 172 6.65 -7.66 -22.07
N ILE A 173 6.91 -8.18 -20.86
CA ILE A 173 7.03 -7.39 -19.65
C ILE A 173 8.32 -6.56 -19.69
N LYS A 174 8.19 -5.25 -19.48
CA LYS A 174 9.35 -4.40 -19.24
C LYS A 174 9.90 -4.71 -17.84
N TYR A 175 11.21 -4.96 -17.75
CA TYR A 175 11.86 -5.33 -16.50
C TYR A 175 13.24 -4.68 -16.41
N ASP A 176 13.54 -4.11 -15.25
CA ASP A 176 14.85 -3.56 -14.93
C ASP A 176 15.37 -4.23 -13.64
N ALA A 177 16.36 -5.10 -13.79
CA ALA A 177 16.96 -5.85 -12.68
C ALA A 177 17.77 -4.96 -11.72
N GLU A 178 18.14 -3.75 -12.14
CA GLU A 178 18.93 -2.81 -11.32
C GLU A 178 18.08 -1.98 -10.36
N LEU A 179 16.75 -2.01 -10.47
CA LEU A 179 15.88 -1.41 -9.47
C LEU A 179 16.15 -2.07 -8.10
N ASN A 180 16.27 -1.25 -7.05
CA ASN A 180 16.65 -1.74 -5.72
C ASN A 180 15.62 -2.75 -5.18
N CYS A 181 14.33 -2.56 -5.47
CA CYS A 181 13.27 -3.48 -5.09
C CYS A 181 13.47 -4.91 -5.63
N TYR A 182 14.07 -5.07 -6.81
CA TYR A 182 14.36 -6.39 -7.40
C TYR A 182 15.77 -6.89 -7.07
N LYS A 183 16.74 -5.98 -7.05
CA LYS A 183 18.14 -6.31 -6.74
C LYS A 183 18.30 -6.81 -5.29
N SER A 184 17.63 -6.18 -4.33
CA SER A 184 17.68 -6.59 -2.92
C SER A 184 17.11 -7.99 -2.69
N MET A 185 16.14 -8.43 -3.51
CA MET A 185 15.57 -9.77 -3.40
C MET A 185 16.58 -10.89 -3.68
N MET A 186 17.61 -10.61 -4.45
CA MET A 186 18.68 -11.57 -4.73
C MET A 186 19.62 -11.81 -3.53
N ASN A 187 19.58 -10.88 -2.56
CA ASN A 187 20.46 -10.89 -1.38
C ASN A 187 19.68 -11.11 -0.07
N MET A 188 18.42 -11.56 -0.13
CA MET A 188 17.61 -11.78 1.07
C MET A 188 18.19 -12.93 1.90
N GLU A 189 18.63 -12.62 3.13
CA GLU A 189 19.10 -13.61 4.09
C GLU A 189 17.99 -14.61 4.42
N GLY A 190 18.36 -15.89 4.56
CA GLY A 190 17.45 -16.98 4.94
C GLY A 190 16.72 -17.67 3.79
N MET A 191 16.83 -17.20 2.54
CA MET A 191 16.19 -17.84 1.39
C MET A 191 17.04 -18.95 0.73
N GLY A 192 18.35 -19.04 1.06
CA GLY A 192 19.25 -20.10 0.57
C GLY A 192 19.23 -20.30 -0.94
N ASP A 193 19.40 -21.56 -1.38
CA ASP A 193 19.43 -21.95 -2.80
C ASP A 193 18.07 -21.79 -3.54
N HIS A 194 17.04 -21.28 -2.88
CA HIS A 194 15.72 -21.06 -3.48
C HIS A 194 15.62 -19.72 -4.23
N VAL A 195 16.59 -18.81 -4.06
CA VAL A 195 16.65 -17.55 -4.80
C VAL A 195 17.21 -17.81 -6.19
N THR A 196 16.34 -17.84 -7.18
CA THR A 196 16.72 -17.88 -8.60
C THR A 196 16.58 -16.49 -9.20
N GLU A 197 17.21 -16.26 -10.36
CA GLU A 197 17.06 -15.01 -11.14
C GLU A 197 15.59 -14.71 -11.52
N ASN A 198 14.70 -15.69 -11.44
CA ASN A 198 13.30 -15.54 -11.72
C ASN A 198 12.47 -15.09 -10.49
N PHE A 199 13.05 -15.11 -9.29
CA PHE A 199 12.35 -14.68 -8.08
C PHE A 199 11.96 -13.18 -8.14
N PRO A 200 12.87 -12.24 -8.46
CA PRO A 200 12.49 -10.85 -8.71
C PRO A 200 11.54 -10.67 -9.92
N LYS A 201 11.68 -11.50 -10.97
CA LYS A 201 10.76 -11.46 -12.11
C LYS A 201 9.33 -11.83 -11.71
N ALA A 202 9.17 -12.77 -10.76
CA ALA A 202 7.86 -13.13 -10.22
C ALA A 202 7.23 -12.00 -9.39
N GLN A 203 8.05 -11.14 -8.78
CA GLN A 203 7.56 -9.91 -8.13
C GLN A 203 7.22 -8.86 -9.20
N ALA A 204 8.09 -8.68 -10.19
CA ALA A 204 7.91 -7.70 -11.25
C ALA A 204 6.62 -7.92 -12.07
N ILE A 205 6.19 -9.18 -12.31
CA ILE A 205 4.91 -9.44 -12.99
C ILE A 205 3.73 -9.00 -12.12
N LYS A 206 3.80 -9.06 -10.79
CA LYS A 206 2.76 -8.55 -9.91
C LYS A 206 2.69 -7.02 -10.05
N ASP A 207 3.82 -6.33 -9.91
CA ASP A 207 3.91 -4.87 -10.01
C ASP A 207 3.42 -4.35 -11.35
N ALA A 208 3.88 -4.97 -12.45
CA ALA A 208 3.46 -4.62 -13.80
C ALA A 208 1.95 -4.84 -14.01
N THR A 209 1.39 -5.92 -13.43
CA THR A 209 -0.04 -6.22 -13.54
C THR A 209 -0.88 -5.22 -12.76
N MET A 210 -0.49 -4.91 -11.52
CA MET A 210 -1.16 -3.91 -10.70
C MET A 210 -1.14 -2.54 -11.38
N ALA A 211 0.01 -2.09 -11.84
CA ALA A 211 0.14 -0.84 -12.58
C ALA A 211 -0.70 -0.82 -13.87
N HIS A 212 -0.75 -1.94 -14.63
CA HIS A 212 -1.58 -2.06 -15.82
C HIS A 212 -3.05 -1.88 -15.51
N PHE A 213 -3.58 -2.57 -14.48
CA PHE A 213 -4.99 -2.46 -14.14
C PHE A 213 -5.35 -1.12 -13.49
N ILE A 214 -4.43 -0.47 -12.78
CA ILE A 214 -4.59 0.92 -12.35
C ILE A 214 -4.78 1.80 -13.59
N MET A 215 -3.84 1.79 -14.54
CA MET A 215 -3.88 2.62 -15.76
C MET A 215 -5.09 2.33 -16.64
N LYS A 216 -5.47 1.07 -16.79
CA LYS A 216 -6.63 0.64 -17.60
C LYS A 216 -7.96 1.15 -17.03
N ASN A 217 -8.02 1.38 -15.72
CA ASN A 217 -9.25 1.76 -15.02
C ASN A 217 -9.27 3.22 -14.57
N TRP A 218 -8.12 3.88 -14.53
CA TRP A 218 -7.99 5.30 -14.27
C TRP A 218 -8.32 6.12 -15.54
N SER A 219 -8.87 7.29 -15.36
CA SER A 219 -9.02 8.30 -16.42
C SER A 219 -8.79 9.68 -15.82
N LYS A 220 -8.54 10.68 -16.67
CA LYS A 220 -8.39 12.07 -16.23
C LYS A 220 -9.58 12.48 -15.35
N ASP A 221 -9.30 13.25 -14.34
CA ASP A 221 -10.26 13.78 -13.34
C ASP A 221 -10.79 12.71 -12.33
N LYS A 222 -10.27 11.46 -12.39
CA LYS A 222 -10.52 10.43 -11.39
C LYS A 222 -9.32 10.27 -10.46
N LEU A 223 -9.57 9.90 -9.21
CA LEU A 223 -8.56 9.47 -8.26
C LEU A 223 -8.61 7.95 -8.12
N PHE A 224 -7.49 7.30 -8.32
CA PHE A 224 -7.36 5.86 -8.08
C PHE A 224 -6.61 5.61 -6.77
N LEU A 225 -7.29 5.06 -5.75
CA LEU A 225 -6.69 4.64 -4.49
C LEU A 225 -6.40 3.15 -4.53
N HIS A 226 -5.13 2.77 -4.42
CA HIS A 226 -4.66 1.39 -4.53
C HIS A 226 -4.04 0.89 -3.22
N TYR A 227 -4.53 -0.23 -2.70
CA TYR A 227 -4.04 -0.88 -1.49
C TYR A 227 -3.11 -2.04 -1.84
N HIS A 228 -1.94 -2.08 -1.22
CA HIS A 228 -0.91 -3.09 -1.49
C HIS A 228 0.10 -3.16 -0.34
N GLY A 229 0.90 -4.22 -0.27
CA GLY A 229 2.01 -4.28 0.67
C GLY A 229 3.05 -3.20 0.37
N SER A 230 3.60 -2.56 1.40
CA SER A 230 4.53 -1.43 1.32
C SER A 230 5.68 -1.65 0.33
N TYR A 231 6.18 -2.88 0.22
CA TYR A 231 7.26 -3.25 -0.70
C TYR A 231 6.96 -2.94 -2.18
N HIS A 232 5.68 -2.94 -2.58
CA HIS A 232 5.25 -2.70 -3.95
C HIS A 232 5.27 -1.23 -4.39
N SER A 233 5.62 -0.28 -3.50
CA SER A 233 5.71 1.14 -3.85
C SER A 233 6.81 1.89 -3.11
N GLU A 234 7.50 1.25 -2.16
CA GLU A 234 8.58 1.90 -1.42
C GLU A 234 9.71 2.35 -2.35
N ASN A 235 10.39 3.42 -1.95
CA ASN A 235 11.47 4.05 -2.71
C ASN A 235 11.03 4.56 -4.11
N PHE A 236 9.73 4.73 -4.35
CA PHE A 236 9.18 5.14 -5.66
C PHE A 236 9.54 4.16 -6.79
N GLU A 237 9.67 2.88 -6.46
CA GLU A 237 9.97 1.77 -7.36
C GLU A 237 8.73 0.88 -7.58
N SER A 238 8.87 -0.30 -8.12
CA SER A 238 7.80 -1.30 -8.31
C SER A 238 6.59 -0.74 -9.07
N ILE A 239 5.38 -0.74 -8.50
CA ILE A 239 4.17 -0.20 -9.13
C ILE A 239 4.36 1.26 -9.57
N TYR A 240 4.97 2.08 -8.73
CA TYR A 240 5.24 3.49 -9.04
C TYR A 240 6.07 3.63 -10.32
N TRP A 241 7.15 2.85 -10.44
CA TRP A 241 8.00 2.85 -11.62
C TRP A 241 7.22 2.48 -12.90
N TYR A 242 6.41 1.40 -12.86
CA TYR A 242 5.58 1.00 -13.99
C TYR A 242 4.56 2.07 -14.39
N LEU A 243 3.90 2.70 -13.43
CA LEU A 243 2.97 3.80 -13.68
C LEU A 243 3.66 4.97 -14.38
N LYS A 244 4.84 5.38 -13.91
CA LYS A 244 5.64 6.45 -14.51
C LYS A 244 6.18 6.08 -15.89
N GLN A 245 6.47 4.80 -16.16
CA GLN A 245 6.80 4.34 -17.51
C GLN A 245 5.60 4.45 -18.46
N GLY A 246 4.39 4.19 -17.98
CA GLY A 246 3.15 4.29 -18.77
C GLY A 246 2.69 5.73 -18.98
N ASN A 247 2.79 6.57 -17.97
CA ASN A 247 2.44 7.98 -18.02
C ASN A 247 3.31 8.81 -17.06
N PRO A 248 4.39 9.44 -17.54
CA PRO A 248 5.30 10.24 -16.70
C PRO A 248 4.63 11.44 -16.00
N LYS A 249 3.48 11.90 -16.49
CA LYS A 249 2.78 13.08 -15.99
C LYS A 249 1.82 12.78 -14.85
N LEU A 250 1.56 11.49 -14.52
CA LEU A 250 0.69 11.14 -13.40
C LEU A 250 1.19 11.77 -12.10
N LYS A 251 0.27 12.38 -11.38
CA LYS A 251 0.50 12.79 -10.00
C LYS A 251 0.26 11.59 -9.10
N ILE A 252 1.32 10.98 -8.63
CA ILE A 252 1.25 9.82 -7.73
C ILE A 252 1.69 10.27 -6.35
N VAL A 253 0.91 9.94 -5.33
CA VAL A 253 1.28 10.10 -3.93
C VAL A 253 1.39 8.71 -3.30
N THR A 254 2.47 8.49 -2.56
CA THR A 254 2.75 7.21 -1.91
C THR A 254 2.62 7.33 -0.40
N ILE A 255 2.03 6.31 0.22
CA ILE A 255 2.00 6.10 1.66
C ILE A 255 2.73 4.79 1.94
N HIS A 256 3.62 4.80 2.93
CA HIS A 256 4.37 3.64 3.40
C HIS A 256 4.02 3.37 4.86
N THR A 257 3.84 2.11 5.26
CA THR A 257 3.62 1.73 6.65
C THR A 257 4.83 0.99 7.17
N VAL A 258 5.35 1.43 8.32
CA VAL A 258 6.46 0.78 9.03
C VAL A 258 6.06 0.48 10.46
N SER A 259 6.71 -0.51 11.06
CA SER A 259 6.63 -0.79 12.50
C SER A 259 8.01 -0.61 13.11
N GLN A 260 8.10 0.16 14.19
CA GLN A 260 9.32 0.40 14.95
C GLN A 260 9.02 0.64 16.43
N ALA A 261 10.04 0.53 17.30
CA ALA A 261 9.86 0.59 18.74
C ALA A 261 9.49 2.00 19.24
N ASP A 262 9.98 3.05 18.59
CA ASP A 262 9.66 4.43 18.91
C ASP A 262 8.87 5.05 17.75
N VAL A 263 7.63 5.42 18.01
CA VAL A 263 6.74 6.04 17.00
C VAL A 263 6.83 7.56 16.97
N GLU A 264 7.61 8.19 17.85
CA GLU A 264 7.70 9.65 17.91
C GLU A 264 8.73 10.21 16.93
N GLU A 265 9.74 9.41 16.54
CA GLU A 265 10.79 9.78 15.59
C GLU A 265 10.97 8.67 14.56
N LEU A 266 10.91 9.03 13.27
CA LEU A 266 11.08 8.07 12.19
C LEU A 266 12.55 7.64 12.09
N GLU A 267 12.79 6.32 12.09
CA GLU A 267 14.12 5.75 11.89
C GLU A 267 14.70 6.17 10.53
N LYS A 268 16.01 6.44 10.51
CA LYS A 268 16.71 6.98 9.32
C LYS A 268 16.52 6.14 8.07
N GLU A 269 16.46 4.84 8.21
CA GLU A 269 16.27 3.89 7.11
C GLU A 269 14.88 3.98 6.48
N ASN A 270 13.90 4.55 7.19
CA ASN A 270 12.53 4.73 6.72
C ASN A 270 12.29 6.12 6.10
N ILE A 271 13.24 7.06 6.26
CA ILE A 271 13.14 8.40 5.68
C ILE A 271 13.30 8.31 4.16
N GLY A 272 12.42 8.98 3.42
CA GLY A 272 12.48 9.08 1.96
C GLY A 272 11.88 7.91 1.20
N LYS A 273 11.36 6.88 1.88
CA LYS A 273 10.74 5.70 1.23
C LYS A 273 9.41 6.00 0.54
N ALA A 274 8.69 7.03 0.98
CA ALA A 274 7.42 7.46 0.43
C ALA A 274 7.20 8.96 0.64
N ASP A 275 6.11 9.51 0.09
CA ASP A 275 5.70 10.89 0.34
C ASP A 275 5.21 11.06 1.79
N PHE A 276 4.54 10.02 2.33
CA PHE A 276 4.12 9.94 3.73
C PHE A 276 4.43 8.56 4.30
N THR A 277 4.83 8.53 5.58
CA THR A 277 5.08 7.28 6.31
C THR A 277 4.19 7.22 7.55
N ILE A 278 3.41 6.15 7.66
CA ILE A 278 2.67 5.77 8.85
C ILE A 278 3.59 4.88 9.68
N CYS A 279 3.97 5.36 10.85
CA CYS A 279 4.79 4.63 11.81
C CYS A 279 3.89 4.07 12.90
N VAL A 280 3.92 2.75 13.11
CA VAL A 280 3.12 2.02 14.10
C VAL A 280 4.05 1.33 15.09
N ASP A 281 3.65 1.28 16.35
CA ASP A 281 4.40 0.58 17.39
C ASP A 281 4.58 -0.91 17.01
N GLU A 282 5.80 -1.45 17.11
CA GLU A 282 6.13 -2.81 16.69
C GLU A 282 5.46 -3.88 17.57
N ASP A 283 5.10 -3.54 18.82
CA ASP A 283 4.41 -4.44 19.75
C ASP A 283 2.88 -4.46 19.54
N MET A 284 2.36 -3.71 18.56
CA MET A 284 0.95 -3.72 18.19
C MET A 284 0.48 -5.14 17.85
N THR A 285 -0.67 -5.52 18.40
CA THR A 285 -1.30 -6.82 18.10
C THR A 285 -1.52 -6.99 16.60
N LYS A 286 -1.06 -8.10 16.06
CA LYS A 286 -1.21 -8.46 14.64
C LYS A 286 -2.57 -9.07 14.34
N THR A 287 -3.07 -8.92 13.13
CA THR A 287 -4.35 -9.51 12.67
C THR A 287 -4.23 -10.97 12.23
N ARG A 288 -3.02 -11.46 12.06
CA ARG A 288 -2.69 -12.87 11.71
C ARG A 288 -1.29 -13.28 12.19
#